data_6a1d99ee8ea71c6cc5a673d71f720a2d
#
_entry.id   6a1d99ee8ea71c6cc5a673d71f720a2d
#
_cell.length_a   1.000
_cell.length_b   1.000
_cell.length_c   1.000
_cell.angle_alpha   90.00
_cell.angle_beta   90.00
_cell.angle_gamma   90.00
#
_symmetry.space_group_name_H-M   'P 1'
#
loop_
_entity.id
_entity.type
_entity.pdbx_description
1 polymer ?
#
loop_
_entity_poly.entity_id
_entity_poly.type
_entity_poly.pdbx_seq_one_letter_code
_entity_poly.pdbx_strand_id
1 'polypeptide(L)'
;MMTESQALETLTREDPEAAGDARAALAWLTGDEGLETISLLRLQEFLWYALPVKWPMSTPGRVGVAKALGRLFLLAGLDRYAGVCSSAGTEKIITAYADGHEDGITAYTEAIEESNAAPPDTELLAWGSVMGSQERAAYDACAAALELAFASRELSVGARGWRTKRADIVNRWLTDRPEIPVSSPTDGAPGNDTWLGRISAERIDAWAHGRPGERSRLASGLIPRLLEPPAIPDDPLPTLRWLLGHADEGLRLTAKHYIAPALVTEAVDTFGWRDQLVGTLRQELDVFPLHTLRGMAQTEMGAIRRSRTSLVLTKAGKLMTTDAAARWHIGTAALIGPDDGLQPDFSVAVREAALLVILTNGPTGYDELTRLLTDIHSVEGWAAGGAPAGTGQHSTGTGPRSTGLASAVRTELYTLRHRLWALHLLGTERSFSAPLALTETGVAAALSALLARALRPRHHLGLG
;
A
#
# COMPACT_ATOMS: atom_id res chain seq x y z
N MET A 1 -7.73 -36.67 23.55
CA MET A 1 -8.50 -35.80 22.66
C MET A 1 -9.41 -36.66 21.81
N MET A 2 -10.69 -36.32 21.68
CA MET A 2 -11.60 -36.98 20.73
C MET A 2 -11.25 -36.49 19.32
N THR A 3 -11.44 -37.35 18.31
CA THR A 3 -11.42 -36.91 16.92
C THR A 3 -12.64 -36.03 16.64
N GLU A 4 -12.61 -35.27 15.57
CA GLU A 4 -13.75 -34.45 15.10
C GLU A 4 -15.02 -35.26 14.99
N SER A 5 -14.96 -36.41 14.31
CA SER A 5 -16.11 -37.31 14.14
C SER A 5 -16.67 -37.78 15.47
N GLN A 6 -15.80 -38.18 16.42
CA GLN A 6 -16.24 -38.63 17.75
C GLN A 6 -16.90 -37.52 18.57
N ALA A 7 -16.37 -36.28 18.47
CA ALA A 7 -16.94 -35.10 19.12
C ALA A 7 -18.31 -34.75 18.54
N LEU A 8 -18.47 -34.78 17.21
CA LEU A 8 -19.73 -34.57 16.52
C LEU A 8 -20.77 -35.65 16.84
N GLU A 9 -20.37 -36.94 16.87
CA GLU A 9 -21.27 -38.05 17.28
C GLU A 9 -21.74 -37.90 18.72
N THR A 10 -20.87 -37.48 19.61
CA THR A 10 -21.20 -37.26 21.02
C THR A 10 -22.19 -36.08 21.14
N LEU A 11 -21.91 -34.97 20.47
CA LEU A 11 -22.80 -33.80 20.47
C LEU A 11 -24.17 -34.15 19.83
N THR A 12 -24.20 -35.00 18.77
CA THR A 12 -25.44 -35.44 18.11
C THR A 12 -26.31 -36.26 19.06
N ARG A 13 -25.72 -37.10 19.93
CA ARG A 13 -26.46 -37.86 20.93
C ARG A 13 -27.04 -37.01 22.05
N GLU A 14 -26.31 -35.94 22.44
CA GLU A 14 -26.73 -35.04 23.51
C GLU A 14 -27.73 -33.99 23.02
N ASP A 15 -27.49 -33.41 21.85
CA ASP A 15 -28.21 -32.28 21.31
C ASP A 15 -28.12 -32.26 19.77
N PRO A 16 -29.05 -32.92 19.07
CA PRO A 16 -29.00 -33.03 17.60
C PRO A 16 -29.06 -31.67 16.87
N GLU A 17 -29.76 -30.70 17.43
CA GLU A 17 -29.88 -29.34 16.83
C GLU A 17 -28.54 -28.61 16.95
N ALA A 18 -27.94 -28.56 18.12
CA ALA A 18 -26.62 -28.00 18.30
C ALA A 18 -25.53 -28.69 17.48
N ALA A 19 -25.65 -30.02 17.26
CA ALA A 19 -24.72 -30.75 16.39
C ALA A 19 -24.87 -30.36 14.91
N GLY A 20 -26.07 -30.05 14.47
CA GLY A 20 -26.33 -29.53 13.13
C GLY A 20 -25.67 -28.16 12.93
N ASP A 21 -25.88 -27.26 13.87
CA ASP A 21 -25.29 -25.92 13.87
C ASP A 21 -23.76 -25.96 13.92
N ALA A 22 -23.19 -26.78 14.81
CA ALA A 22 -21.74 -26.92 14.95
C ALA A 22 -21.10 -27.51 13.68
N ARG A 23 -21.76 -28.50 13.04
CA ARG A 23 -21.27 -29.05 11.77
C ARG A 23 -21.26 -28.03 10.64
N ALA A 24 -22.34 -27.25 10.50
CA ALA A 24 -22.43 -26.21 9.48
C ALA A 24 -21.37 -25.11 9.70
N ALA A 25 -21.16 -24.69 10.97
CA ALA A 25 -20.13 -23.73 11.33
C ALA A 25 -18.72 -24.25 11.06
N LEU A 26 -18.47 -25.52 11.39
CA LEU A 26 -17.18 -26.17 11.16
C LEU A 26 -16.87 -26.28 9.66
N ALA A 27 -17.80 -26.76 8.87
CA ALA A 27 -17.63 -26.85 7.41
C ALA A 27 -17.31 -25.48 6.80
N TRP A 28 -17.93 -24.41 7.28
CA TRP A 28 -17.63 -23.05 6.85
C TRP A 28 -16.20 -22.61 7.26
N LEU A 29 -15.77 -22.96 8.47
CA LEU A 29 -14.43 -22.59 9.00
C LEU A 29 -13.29 -23.32 8.31
N THR A 30 -13.49 -24.61 8.03
CA THR A 30 -12.41 -25.50 7.56
C THR A 30 -12.45 -25.76 6.07
N GLY A 31 -13.57 -25.48 5.39
CA GLY A 31 -13.77 -25.91 4.00
C GLY A 31 -13.70 -27.43 3.86
N ASP A 32 -14.10 -28.17 4.91
CA ASP A 32 -14.05 -29.63 5.03
C ASP A 32 -12.62 -30.24 5.15
N GLU A 33 -11.60 -29.38 5.45
CA GLU A 33 -10.19 -29.84 5.61
C GLU A 33 -9.86 -30.38 7.03
N GLY A 34 -10.74 -30.17 8.01
CA GLY A 34 -10.57 -30.68 9.38
C GLY A 34 -10.14 -29.62 10.41
N LEU A 35 -10.20 -29.99 11.70
CA LEU A 35 -9.97 -29.08 12.83
C LEU A 35 -8.56 -28.49 12.89
N GLU A 36 -7.57 -29.16 12.32
CA GLU A 36 -6.16 -28.73 12.30
C GLU A 36 -5.92 -27.48 11.45
N THR A 37 -6.85 -27.11 10.60
CA THR A 37 -6.75 -25.91 9.75
C THR A 37 -7.28 -24.65 10.43
N ILE A 38 -7.89 -24.78 11.61
CA ILE A 38 -8.48 -23.66 12.33
C ILE A 38 -7.39 -22.90 13.07
N SER A 39 -7.34 -21.58 12.88
CA SER A 39 -6.59 -20.65 13.73
C SER A 39 -7.52 -19.79 14.57
N LEU A 40 -6.99 -19.20 15.63
CA LEU A 40 -7.72 -18.26 16.49
C LEU A 40 -8.31 -17.11 15.67
N LEU A 41 -7.51 -16.54 14.76
CA LEU A 41 -7.95 -15.45 13.89
C LEU A 41 -9.15 -15.85 13.00
N ARG A 42 -9.07 -17.00 12.32
CA ARG A 42 -10.18 -17.50 11.49
C ARG A 42 -11.45 -17.72 12.30
N LEU A 43 -11.30 -18.27 13.51
CA LEU A 43 -12.43 -18.45 14.41
C LEU A 43 -13.07 -17.11 14.81
N GLN A 44 -12.25 -16.12 15.15
CA GLN A 44 -12.71 -14.77 15.49
C GLN A 44 -13.38 -14.08 14.30
N GLU A 45 -12.80 -14.15 13.10
CA GLU A 45 -13.41 -13.61 11.89
C GLU A 45 -14.76 -14.26 11.59
N PHE A 46 -14.87 -15.58 11.81
CA PHE A 46 -16.15 -16.27 11.67
C PHE A 46 -17.18 -15.79 12.68
N LEU A 47 -16.86 -15.86 13.96
CA LEU A 47 -17.80 -15.54 15.04
C LEU A 47 -18.23 -14.07 15.06
N TRP A 48 -17.28 -13.16 14.77
CA TRP A 48 -17.45 -11.72 14.97
C TRP A 48 -17.81 -10.95 13.70
N TYR A 49 -17.65 -11.58 12.52
CA TYR A 49 -18.02 -10.97 11.24
C TYR A 49 -18.89 -11.87 10.36
N ALA A 50 -18.41 -13.05 9.99
CA ALA A 50 -19.11 -13.88 9.01
C ALA A 50 -20.47 -14.40 9.54
N LEU A 51 -20.52 -14.89 10.76
CA LEU A 51 -21.73 -15.39 11.40
C LEU A 51 -22.81 -14.30 11.53
N PRO A 52 -22.51 -13.08 12.05
CA PRO A 52 -23.52 -12.03 12.13
C PRO A 52 -23.94 -11.43 10.79
N VAL A 53 -23.04 -11.37 9.80
CA VAL A 53 -23.30 -10.67 8.53
C VAL A 53 -23.86 -11.60 7.45
N LYS A 54 -23.36 -12.83 7.36
CA LYS A 54 -23.63 -13.73 6.23
C LYS A 54 -24.67 -14.83 6.53
N TRP A 55 -24.96 -15.10 7.80
CA TRP A 55 -25.90 -16.14 8.18
C TRP A 55 -27.29 -15.57 8.45
N PRO A 56 -28.30 -15.96 7.61
CA PRO A 56 -29.65 -15.38 7.69
C PRO A 56 -30.47 -16.01 8.84
N MET A 57 -30.14 -15.62 10.08
CA MET A 57 -30.83 -16.09 11.27
C MET A 57 -30.94 -14.97 12.32
N SER A 58 -31.78 -15.18 13.34
CA SER A 58 -31.95 -14.24 14.44
C SER A 58 -30.67 -14.14 15.31
N THR A 59 -30.50 -13.02 16.02
CA THR A 59 -29.39 -12.85 16.96
C THR A 59 -29.27 -13.98 17.99
N PRO A 60 -30.37 -14.44 18.66
CA PRO A 60 -30.31 -15.60 19.52
C PRO A 60 -29.84 -16.88 18.81
N GLY A 61 -30.26 -17.10 17.54
CA GLY A 61 -29.79 -18.23 16.74
C GLY A 61 -28.28 -18.18 16.47
N ARG A 62 -27.75 -17.02 16.12
CA ARG A 62 -26.28 -16.81 15.92
C ARG A 62 -25.50 -17.08 17.21
N VAL A 63 -25.98 -16.61 18.35
CA VAL A 63 -25.39 -16.94 19.66
C VAL A 63 -25.49 -18.45 19.95
N GLY A 64 -26.58 -19.12 19.54
CA GLY A 64 -26.76 -20.56 19.62
C GLY A 64 -25.68 -21.30 18.82
N VAL A 65 -25.45 -20.92 17.57
CA VAL A 65 -24.37 -21.49 16.71
C VAL A 65 -22.99 -21.30 17.35
N ALA A 66 -22.67 -20.14 17.89
CA ALA A 66 -21.40 -19.90 18.58
C ALA A 66 -21.25 -20.83 19.80
N LYS A 67 -22.27 -20.98 20.61
CA LYS A 67 -22.29 -21.88 21.77
C LYS A 67 -22.20 -23.37 21.37
N ALA A 68 -22.89 -23.78 20.29
CA ALA A 68 -22.82 -25.14 19.76
C ALA A 68 -21.41 -25.48 19.27
N LEU A 69 -20.77 -24.57 18.53
CA LEU A 69 -19.38 -24.71 18.10
C LEU A 69 -18.42 -24.77 19.30
N GLY A 70 -18.65 -23.97 20.33
CA GLY A 70 -17.88 -24.01 21.57
C GLY A 70 -17.97 -25.35 22.30
N ARG A 71 -19.16 -25.97 22.35
CA ARG A 71 -19.35 -27.33 22.89
C ARG A 71 -18.59 -28.39 22.09
N LEU A 72 -18.60 -28.29 20.75
CA LEU A 72 -17.83 -29.17 19.88
C LEU A 72 -16.33 -29.07 20.17
N PHE A 73 -15.79 -27.85 20.26
CA PHE A 73 -14.37 -27.62 20.59
C PHE A 73 -14.00 -28.16 21.97
N LEU A 74 -14.87 -28.00 22.97
CA LEU A 74 -14.63 -28.54 24.30
C LEU A 74 -14.53 -30.07 24.27
N LEU A 75 -15.42 -30.76 23.55
CA LEU A 75 -15.37 -32.22 23.36
C LEU A 75 -14.09 -32.66 22.63
N ALA A 76 -13.62 -31.88 21.67
CA ALA A 76 -12.37 -32.11 20.96
C ALA A 76 -11.11 -31.78 21.80
N GLY A 77 -11.26 -31.18 22.97
CA GLY A 77 -10.14 -30.75 23.84
C GLY A 77 -9.46 -29.46 23.38
N LEU A 78 -10.18 -28.61 22.65
CA LEU A 78 -9.74 -27.31 22.16
C LEU A 78 -10.28 -26.18 23.06
N ASP A 79 -9.95 -26.22 24.35
CA ASP A 79 -10.52 -25.36 25.40
C ASP A 79 -10.39 -23.87 25.10
N ARG A 80 -9.28 -23.45 24.47
CA ARG A 80 -9.05 -22.05 24.09
C ARG A 80 -10.08 -21.56 23.07
N TYR A 81 -10.37 -22.34 22.07
CA TYR A 81 -11.36 -22.01 21.03
C TYR A 81 -12.77 -22.07 21.60
N ALA A 82 -13.06 -23.05 22.43
CA ALA A 82 -14.33 -23.15 23.16
C ALA A 82 -14.59 -21.91 24.03
N GLY A 83 -13.53 -21.41 24.69
CA GLY A 83 -13.58 -20.19 25.49
C GLY A 83 -13.94 -18.96 24.67
N VAL A 84 -13.40 -18.79 23.47
CA VAL A 84 -13.76 -17.69 22.56
C VAL A 84 -15.23 -17.77 22.12
N CYS A 85 -15.67 -18.94 21.71
CA CYS A 85 -17.06 -19.18 21.30
C CYS A 85 -18.09 -18.84 22.38
N SER A 86 -17.76 -19.11 23.65
CA SER A 86 -18.66 -18.96 24.79
C SER A 86 -18.46 -17.64 25.56
N SER A 87 -17.55 -16.78 25.10
CA SER A 87 -17.20 -15.54 25.79
C SER A 87 -18.34 -14.52 25.75
N ALA A 88 -18.48 -13.74 26.80
CA ALA A 88 -19.39 -12.58 26.82
C ALA A 88 -19.02 -11.54 25.74
N GLY A 89 -17.73 -11.43 25.37
CA GLY A 89 -17.26 -10.59 24.29
C GLY A 89 -17.85 -10.99 22.94
N THR A 90 -17.82 -12.30 22.60
CA THR A 90 -18.44 -12.83 21.37
C THR A 90 -19.94 -12.56 21.33
N GLU A 91 -20.66 -12.77 22.43
CA GLU A 91 -22.09 -12.49 22.50
C GLU A 91 -22.39 -10.99 22.33
N LYS A 92 -21.57 -10.11 22.95
CA LYS A 92 -21.69 -8.66 22.80
C LYS A 92 -21.50 -8.20 21.36
N ILE A 93 -20.48 -8.74 20.65
CA ILE A 93 -20.20 -8.39 19.26
C ILE A 93 -21.34 -8.85 18.34
N ILE A 94 -21.80 -10.09 18.48
CA ILE A 94 -22.94 -10.62 17.71
C ILE A 94 -24.19 -9.75 17.93
N THR A 95 -24.41 -9.30 19.16
CA THR A 95 -25.58 -8.47 19.52
C THR A 95 -25.45 -7.05 18.92
N ALA A 96 -24.27 -6.47 18.87
CA ALA A 96 -24.06 -5.13 18.32
C ALA A 96 -24.53 -5.03 16.84
N TYR A 97 -24.44 -6.11 16.06
CA TYR A 97 -25.01 -6.14 14.71
C TYR A 97 -26.55 -6.07 14.68
N ALA A 98 -27.24 -6.35 15.77
CA ALA A 98 -28.68 -6.17 15.83
C ALA A 98 -29.07 -4.68 16.01
N ASP A 99 -28.20 -3.88 16.61
CA ASP A 99 -28.40 -2.43 16.79
C ASP A 99 -28.09 -1.68 15.48
N GLY A 100 -27.09 -2.15 14.71
CA GLY A 100 -26.73 -1.61 13.41
C GLY A 100 -25.51 -2.30 12.80
N HIS A 101 -25.40 -2.23 11.45
CA HIS A 101 -24.23 -2.79 10.76
C HIS A 101 -22.94 -2.08 11.16
N GLU A 102 -22.97 -0.75 11.27
CA GLU A 102 -21.80 0.08 11.66
C GLU A 102 -21.37 -0.20 13.10
N ASP A 103 -22.34 -0.36 14.03
CA ASP A 103 -22.05 -0.69 15.43
C ASP A 103 -21.37 -2.06 15.52
N GLY A 104 -21.86 -3.03 14.74
CA GLY A 104 -21.25 -4.37 14.65
C GLY A 104 -19.84 -4.34 14.10
N ILE A 105 -19.58 -3.60 13.01
CA ILE A 105 -18.24 -3.45 12.41
C ILE A 105 -17.28 -2.77 13.41
N THR A 106 -17.74 -1.76 14.12
CA THR A 106 -16.93 -1.08 15.14
C THR A 106 -16.53 -2.04 16.25
N ALA A 107 -17.51 -2.78 16.80
CA ALA A 107 -17.26 -3.78 17.86
C ALA A 107 -16.30 -4.91 17.37
N TYR A 108 -16.47 -5.36 16.13
CA TYR A 108 -15.58 -6.33 15.50
C TYR A 108 -14.14 -5.81 15.40
N THR A 109 -13.97 -4.58 14.87
CA THR A 109 -12.63 -3.99 14.66
C THR A 109 -11.90 -3.83 15.98
N GLU A 110 -12.56 -3.27 17.00
CA GLU A 110 -11.99 -3.13 18.35
C GLU A 110 -11.56 -4.49 18.94
N ALA A 111 -12.42 -5.51 18.81
CA ALA A 111 -12.14 -6.83 19.37
C ALA A 111 -10.99 -7.55 18.66
N ILE A 112 -10.87 -7.43 17.32
CA ILE A 112 -9.74 -7.99 16.57
C ILE A 112 -8.42 -7.32 16.99
N GLU A 113 -8.41 -6.00 17.12
CA GLU A 113 -7.22 -5.27 17.59
C GLU A 113 -6.81 -5.69 19.01
N GLU A 114 -7.76 -5.79 19.93
CA GLU A 114 -7.52 -6.22 21.32
C GLU A 114 -7.05 -7.67 21.41
N SER A 115 -7.51 -8.55 20.54
CA SER A 115 -7.16 -9.97 20.57
C SER A 115 -5.69 -10.25 20.28
N ASN A 116 -5.02 -9.35 19.56
CA ASN A 116 -3.68 -9.49 19.03
C ASN A 116 -3.44 -10.73 18.14
N ALA A 117 -4.50 -11.38 17.67
CA ALA A 117 -4.42 -12.54 16.78
C ALA A 117 -4.01 -12.15 15.35
N ALA A 118 -4.46 -10.99 14.88
CA ALA A 118 -4.14 -10.48 13.54
C ALA A 118 -2.66 -10.10 13.42
N PRO A 119 -1.97 -10.46 12.33
CA PRO A 119 -0.60 -10.02 12.09
C PRO A 119 -0.50 -8.49 12.02
N PRO A 120 0.47 -7.86 12.70
CA PRO A 120 0.69 -6.43 12.59
C PRO A 120 1.31 -6.06 11.24
N ASP A 121 1.13 -4.80 10.84
CA ASP A 121 1.98 -4.19 9.82
C ASP A 121 3.43 -4.18 10.29
N THR A 122 4.35 -4.39 9.37
CA THR A 122 5.79 -4.38 9.60
C THR A 122 6.49 -3.43 8.65
N GLU A 123 7.79 -3.26 8.79
CA GLU A 123 8.61 -2.53 7.84
C GLU A 123 8.70 -3.20 6.45
N LEU A 124 8.47 -4.52 6.38
CA LEU A 124 8.50 -5.27 5.12
C LEU A 124 7.17 -5.24 4.39
N LEU A 125 6.05 -5.22 5.12
CA LEU A 125 4.71 -5.33 4.55
C LEU A 125 3.67 -4.63 5.41
N ALA A 126 2.84 -3.80 4.78
CA ALA A 126 1.57 -3.36 5.32
C ALA A 126 0.44 -4.20 4.69
N TRP A 127 -0.47 -4.73 5.51
CA TRP A 127 -1.56 -5.56 5.06
C TRP A 127 -2.71 -4.75 4.46
N GLY A 128 -3.30 -5.24 3.37
CA GLY A 128 -4.51 -4.66 2.80
C GLY A 128 -5.79 -5.18 3.45
N SER A 129 -6.89 -4.44 3.36
CA SER A 129 -8.21 -4.99 3.68
C SER A 129 -8.80 -5.80 2.52
N VAL A 130 -8.24 -5.65 1.31
CA VAL A 130 -8.53 -6.45 0.12
C VAL A 130 -7.28 -7.23 -0.23
N MET A 131 -7.24 -8.48 0.18
CA MET A 131 -6.10 -9.37 -0.04
C MET A 131 -6.34 -10.27 -1.24
N GLY A 132 -5.30 -10.52 -2.02
CA GLY A 132 -5.28 -11.61 -2.98
C GLY A 132 -5.06 -12.96 -2.29
N SER A 133 -5.02 -14.04 -3.06
CA SER A 133 -4.90 -15.40 -2.51
C SER A 133 -3.56 -15.63 -1.79
N GLN A 134 -2.45 -15.11 -2.34
CA GLN A 134 -1.13 -15.26 -1.74
C GLN A 134 -0.99 -14.39 -0.47
N GLU A 135 -1.48 -13.16 -0.53
CA GLU A 135 -1.46 -12.25 0.62
C GLU A 135 -2.34 -12.81 1.75
N ARG A 136 -3.53 -13.34 1.45
CA ARG A 136 -4.40 -13.97 2.46
C ARG A 136 -3.77 -15.22 3.07
N ALA A 137 -3.20 -16.10 2.27
CA ALA A 137 -2.53 -17.31 2.78
C ALA A 137 -1.33 -16.94 3.68
N ALA A 138 -0.53 -15.94 3.31
CA ALA A 138 0.56 -15.46 4.15
C ALA A 138 0.06 -14.82 5.45
N TYR A 139 -1.03 -14.06 5.39
CA TYR A 139 -1.67 -13.46 6.56
C TYR A 139 -2.13 -14.52 7.55
N ASP A 140 -2.81 -15.56 7.07
CA ASP A 140 -3.26 -16.71 7.88
C ASP A 140 -2.07 -17.49 8.47
N ALA A 141 -1.00 -17.72 7.69
CA ALA A 141 0.22 -18.38 8.18
C ALA A 141 0.92 -17.56 9.28
N CYS A 142 1.03 -16.26 9.11
CA CYS A 142 1.58 -15.36 10.13
C CYS A 142 0.71 -15.35 11.41
N ALA A 143 -0.62 -15.37 11.26
CA ALA A 143 -1.52 -15.45 12.42
C ALA A 143 -1.37 -16.77 13.18
N ALA A 144 -1.24 -17.91 12.49
CA ALA A 144 -0.98 -19.20 13.11
C ALA A 144 0.38 -19.24 13.82
N ALA A 145 1.42 -18.64 13.24
CA ALA A 145 2.72 -18.52 13.87
C ALA A 145 2.69 -17.68 15.16
N LEU A 146 1.95 -16.57 15.14
CA LEU A 146 1.74 -15.75 16.35
C LEU A 146 0.96 -16.52 17.40
N GLU A 147 -0.07 -17.26 17.02
CA GLU A 147 -0.83 -18.10 17.93
C GLU A 147 0.07 -19.15 18.63
N LEU A 148 0.92 -19.82 17.86
CA LEU A 148 1.90 -20.77 18.38
C LEU A 148 2.88 -20.10 19.36
N ALA A 149 3.38 -18.91 19.02
CA ALA A 149 4.30 -18.15 19.86
C ALA A 149 3.64 -17.74 21.21
N PHE A 150 2.36 -17.38 21.19
CA PHE A 150 1.60 -17.14 22.42
C PHE A 150 1.36 -18.44 23.24
N ALA A 151 1.01 -19.52 22.58
CA ALA A 151 0.77 -20.82 23.24
C ALA A 151 2.04 -21.38 23.88
N SER A 152 3.19 -21.27 23.22
CA SER A 152 4.50 -21.70 23.72
C SER A 152 5.11 -20.72 24.75
N ARG A 153 4.48 -19.58 25.00
CA ARG A 153 5.00 -18.48 25.84
C ARG A 153 6.28 -17.80 25.30
N GLU A 154 6.62 -18.02 24.05
CA GLU A 154 7.66 -17.25 23.35
C GLU A 154 7.26 -15.77 23.30
N LEU A 155 5.96 -15.50 23.12
CA LEU A 155 5.36 -14.17 23.10
C LEU A 155 4.36 -14.02 24.25
N SER A 156 4.45 -12.90 25.00
CA SER A 156 3.52 -12.59 26.08
C SER A 156 3.11 -11.13 26.02
N VAL A 157 1.81 -10.87 25.97
CA VAL A 157 1.25 -9.50 25.94
C VAL A 157 1.69 -8.75 27.20
N GLY A 158 2.13 -7.51 27.04
CA GLY A 158 2.60 -6.65 28.13
C GLY A 158 4.05 -6.86 28.55
N ALA A 159 4.75 -7.91 28.10
CA ALA A 159 6.18 -8.05 28.31
C ALA A 159 6.98 -6.95 27.59
N ARG A 160 8.13 -6.56 28.14
CA ARG A 160 8.98 -5.54 27.51
C ARG A 160 9.37 -5.94 26.08
N GLY A 161 9.07 -5.09 25.10
CA GLY A 161 9.42 -5.32 23.69
C GLY A 161 8.54 -6.36 22.97
N TRP A 162 7.43 -6.80 23.55
CA TRP A 162 6.57 -7.81 22.94
C TRP A 162 6.05 -7.43 21.55
N ARG A 163 5.78 -6.12 21.30
CA ARG A 163 5.34 -5.65 19.98
C ARG A 163 6.42 -5.80 18.93
N THR A 164 7.67 -5.51 19.28
CA THR A 164 8.83 -5.73 18.38
C THR A 164 9.00 -7.21 18.09
N LYS A 165 8.98 -8.07 19.11
CA LYS A 165 9.05 -9.54 18.90
C LYS A 165 7.91 -10.06 18.01
N ARG A 166 6.71 -9.51 18.15
CA ARG A 166 5.55 -9.85 17.30
C ARG A 166 5.81 -9.51 15.84
N ALA A 167 6.34 -8.31 15.57
CA ALA A 167 6.73 -7.90 14.21
C ALA A 167 7.90 -8.77 13.68
N ASP A 168 8.89 -9.10 14.51
CA ASP A 168 10.01 -9.96 14.12
C ASP A 168 9.54 -11.37 13.72
N ILE A 169 8.55 -11.94 14.42
CA ILE A 169 7.95 -13.23 14.05
C ILE A 169 7.30 -13.13 12.67
N VAL A 170 6.50 -12.08 12.43
CA VAL A 170 5.86 -11.87 11.13
C VAL A 170 6.89 -11.68 10.02
N ASN A 171 7.91 -10.85 10.23
CA ASN A 171 8.98 -10.63 9.26
C ASN A 171 9.74 -11.93 8.91
N ARG A 172 10.03 -12.77 9.92
CA ARG A 172 10.64 -14.08 9.69
C ARG A 172 9.77 -14.95 8.77
N TRP A 173 8.47 -15.07 9.06
CA TRP A 173 7.55 -15.85 8.23
C TRP A 173 7.40 -15.28 6.83
N LEU A 174 7.35 -13.98 6.66
CA LEU A 174 7.28 -13.35 5.34
C LEU A 174 8.52 -13.62 4.47
N THR A 175 9.69 -13.80 5.09
CA THR A 175 10.96 -14.09 4.40
C THR A 175 11.26 -15.57 4.27
N ASP A 176 10.53 -16.45 4.97
CA ASP A 176 10.66 -17.89 4.85
C ASP A 176 9.98 -18.42 3.58
N ARG A 177 10.42 -19.59 3.12
CA ARG A 177 9.79 -20.32 2.02
C ARG A 177 8.55 -21.04 2.54
N PRO A 178 7.39 -20.89 1.88
CA PRO A 178 6.22 -21.68 2.26
C PRO A 178 6.47 -23.16 1.95
N GLU A 179 6.21 -24.03 2.92
CA GLU A 179 6.35 -25.49 2.77
C GLU A 179 5.26 -26.08 1.87
N ILE A 180 4.13 -25.39 1.72
CA ILE A 180 2.98 -25.86 0.91
C ILE A 180 3.14 -25.29 -0.51
N PRO A 181 3.21 -26.13 -1.54
CA PRO A 181 3.17 -25.70 -2.92
C PRO A 181 1.79 -25.08 -3.21
N VAL A 182 1.69 -23.78 -3.15
CA VAL A 182 0.50 -23.09 -3.67
C VAL A 182 0.69 -23.03 -5.18
N SER A 183 -0.06 -23.82 -5.93
CA SER A 183 -0.06 -23.82 -7.40
C SER A 183 -0.39 -22.42 -7.90
N SER A 184 0.60 -21.66 -8.31
CA SER A 184 0.47 -20.33 -8.91
C SER A 184 1.04 -20.35 -10.31
N PRO A 185 0.45 -19.64 -11.29
CA PRO A 185 1.02 -19.48 -12.62
C PRO A 185 2.41 -18.85 -12.63
N THR A 186 2.86 -18.28 -11.51
CA THR A 186 4.17 -17.63 -11.31
C THR A 186 5.18 -18.53 -10.59
N ASP A 187 4.84 -19.81 -10.34
CA ASP A 187 5.77 -20.78 -9.74
C ASP A 187 7.01 -20.92 -10.63
N GLY A 188 8.17 -20.54 -10.10
CA GLY A 188 9.46 -20.60 -10.78
C GLY A 188 10.04 -19.25 -11.23
N ALA A 189 9.35 -18.12 -11.00
CA ALA A 189 9.97 -16.82 -11.21
C ALA A 189 11.01 -16.54 -10.11
N PRO A 190 12.21 -16.01 -10.44
CA PRO A 190 13.19 -15.62 -9.44
C PRO A 190 12.60 -14.67 -8.41
N GLY A 191 12.85 -14.90 -7.13
CA GLY A 191 12.35 -14.08 -6.02
C GLY A 191 10.99 -14.49 -5.43
N ASN A 192 10.25 -15.42 -6.06
CA ASN A 192 8.93 -15.88 -5.58
C ASN A 192 8.98 -17.02 -4.54
N ASP A 193 10.15 -17.39 -4.06
CA ASP A 193 10.32 -18.50 -3.13
C ASP A 193 9.83 -18.18 -1.70
N THR A 194 9.65 -16.90 -1.36
CA THR A 194 9.20 -16.45 -0.04
C THR A 194 7.75 -15.95 -0.10
N TRP A 195 7.07 -15.89 1.05
CA TRP A 195 5.76 -15.26 1.12
C TRP A 195 5.78 -13.81 0.63
N LEU A 196 6.77 -13.03 1.04
CA LEU A 196 6.91 -11.64 0.61
C LEU A 196 7.06 -11.52 -0.92
N GLY A 197 7.86 -12.40 -1.54
CA GLY A 197 8.02 -12.45 -3.00
C GLY A 197 6.69 -12.77 -3.71
N ARG A 198 5.93 -13.76 -3.22
CA ARG A 198 4.61 -14.14 -3.77
C ARG A 198 3.59 -13.02 -3.65
N ILE A 199 3.51 -12.37 -2.48
CA ILE A 199 2.63 -11.22 -2.26
C ILE A 199 3.00 -10.08 -3.21
N SER A 200 4.30 -9.81 -3.35
CA SER A 200 4.79 -8.76 -4.26
C SER A 200 4.39 -9.03 -5.70
N ALA A 201 4.57 -10.26 -6.18
CA ALA A 201 4.17 -10.66 -7.52
C ALA A 201 2.65 -10.54 -7.73
N GLU A 202 1.85 -11.01 -6.77
CA GLU A 202 0.39 -10.90 -6.81
C GLU A 202 -0.09 -9.44 -6.81
N ARG A 203 0.53 -8.57 -6.00
CA ARG A 203 0.19 -7.15 -5.97
C ARG A 203 0.57 -6.44 -7.26
N ILE A 204 1.75 -6.74 -7.83
CA ILE A 204 2.20 -6.20 -9.12
C ILE A 204 1.24 -6.63 -10.23
N ASP A 205 0.88 -7.91 -10.29
CA ASP A 205 -0.07 -8.45 -11.27
C ASP A 205 -1.44 -7.77 -11.14
N ALA A 206 -1.99 -7.70 -9.94
CA ALA A 206 -3.26 -7.05 -9.67
C ALA A 206 -3.23 -5.55 -9.96
N TRP A 207 -2.09 -4.88 -9.71
CA TRP A 207 -1.89 -3.49 -10.08
C TRP A 207 -1.89 -3.31 -11.60
N ALA A 208 -1.18 -4.13 -12.34
CA ALA A 208 -1.09 -4.04 -13.78
C ALA A 208 -2.44 -4.31 -14.46
N HIS A 209 -3.13 -5.39 -14.08
CA HIS A 209 -4.40 -5.80 -14.69
C HIS A 209 -5.62 -5.05 -14.15
N GLY A 210 -5.53 -4.45 -12.97
CA GLY A 210 -6.60 -3.63 -12.39
C GLY A 210 -6.76 -2.25 -13.04
N ARG A 211 -5.93 -1.91 -14.03
CA ARG A 211 -6.02 -0.66 -14.79
C ARG A 211 -6.85 -0.84 -16.06
N PRO A 212 -7.58 0.19 -16.49
CA PRO A 212 -8.35 0.09 -17.73
C PRO A 212 -7.47 0.23 -18.97
N GLY A 213 -7.86 -0.48 -20.04
CA GLY A 213 -7.41 -0.30 -21.41
C GLY A 213 -5.91 -0.27 -21.64
N GLU A 214 -5.42 0.80 -22.22
CA GLU A 214 -4.02 0.95 -22.63
C GLU A 214 -3.07 1.01 -21.44
N ARG A 215 -3.46 1.55 -20.29
CA ARG A 215 -2.61 1.54 -19.10
C ARG A 215 -2.35 0.12 -18.60
N SER A 216 -3.34 -0.77 -18.65
CA SER A 216 -3.13 -2.18 -18.31
C SER A 216 -2.11 -2.83 -19.23
N ARG A 217 -2.22 -2.60 -20.54
CA ARG A 217 -1.27 -3.13 -21.52
C ARG A 217 0.17 -2.66 -21.26
N LEU A 218 0.35 -1.35 -21.03
CA LEU A 218 1.65 -0.77 -20.72
C LEU A 218 2.22 -1.31 -19.40
N ALA A 219 1.39 -1.37 -18.35
CA ALA A 219 1.81 -1.87 -17.04
C ALA A 219 2.18 -3.36 -17.09
N SER A 220 1.38 -4.19 -17.78
CA SER A 220 1.66 -5.62 -17.94
C SER A 220 2.98 -5.87 -18.68
N GLY A 221 3.34 -5.02 -19.65
CA GLY A 221 4.63 -5.10 -20.34
C GLY A 221 5.83 -4.80 -19.44
N LEU A 222 5.63 -4.16 -18.29
CA LEU A 222 6.68 -3.83 -17.32
C LEU A 222 6.79 -4.83 -16.17
N ILE A 223 5.85 -5.77 -16.01
CA ILE A 223 5.87 -6.76 -14.91
C ILE A 223 7.25 -7.43 -14.72
N PRO A 224 7.93 -7.95 -15.77
CA PRO A 224 9.24 -8.59 -15.57
C PRO A 224 10.29 -7.64 -14.98
N ARG A 225 10.26 -6.36 -15.37
CA ARG A 225 11.19 -5.34 -14.88
C ARG A 225 10.85 -4.87 -13.45
N LEU A 226 9.61 -5.00 -13.02
CA LEU A 226 9.16 -4.68 -11.67
C LEU A 226 9.44 -5.82 -10.69
N LEU A 227 9.42 -7.07 -11.17
CA LEU A 227 9.80 -8.24 -10.37
C LEU A 227 11.32 -8.30 -10.13
N GLU A 228 12.11 -7.80 -11.08
CA GLU A 228 13.56 -7.70 -10.99
C GLU A 228 14.01 -6.24 -11.17
N PRO A 229 13.71 -5.37 -10.18
CA PRO A 229 14.04 -3.95 -10.30
C PRO A 229 15.55 -3.74 -10.32
N PRO A 230 16.04 -2.71 -11.05
CA PRO A 230 17.45 -2.34 -11.04
C PRO A 230 17.97 -2.07 -9.64
N ALA A 231 19.24 -2.35 -9.41
CA ALA A 231 19.91 -2.06 -8.15
C ALA A 231 19.83 -0.56 -7.82
N ILE A 232 19.75 -0.25 -6.54
CA ILE A 232 19.83 1.13 -6.06
C ILE A 232 21.24 1.66 -6.37
N PRO A 233 21.39 2.85 -7.00
CA PRO A 233 22.71 3.44 -7.24
C PRO A 233 23.49 3.69 -5.93
N ASP A 234 24.81 3.70 -6.00
CA ASP A 234 25.67 3.94 -4.83
C ASP A 234 25.42 5.32 -4.18
N ASP A 235 25.17 6.35 -4.97
CA ASP A 235 24.75 7.68 -4.50
C ASP A 235 23.33 8.01 -5.03
N PRO A 236 22.30 7.48 -4.37
CA PRO A 236 20.94 7.71 -4.82
C PRO A 236 20.47 9.14 -4.53
N LEU A 237 19.93 9.81 -5.56
CA LEU A 237 19.31 11.12 -5.48
C LEU A 237 20.23 12.20 -4.86
N PRO A 238 21.37 12.55 -5.51
CA PRO A 238 22.37 13.46 -4.95
C PRO A 238 21.83 14.85 -4.62
N THR A 239 20.87 15.37 -5.38
CA THR A 239 20.21 16.65 -5.10
C THR A 239 19.44 16.62 -3.78
N LEU A 240 18.72 15.53 -3.55
CA LEU A 240 17.96 15.33 -2.31
C LEU A 240 18.92 15.15 -1.12
N ARG A 241 19.99 14.36 -1.28
CA ARG A 241 21.02 14.20 -0.25
C ARG A 241 21.63 15.54 0.14
N TRP A 242 21.96 16.38 -0.83
CA TRP A 242 22.48 17.74 -0.60
C TRP A 242 21.49 18.60 0.23
N LEU A 243 20.21 18.62 -0.16
CA LEU A 243 19.19 19.39 0.56
C LEU A 243 19.02 18.92 2.00
N LEU A 244 19.00 17.59 2.21
CA LEU A 244 18.87 16.99 3.55
C LEU A 244 20.11 17.29 4.41
N GLY A 245 21.31 17.25 3.85
CA GLY A 245 22.55 17.62 4.56
C GLY A 245 22.50 19.05 5.11
N HIS A 246 22.12 20.02 4.28
CA HIS A 246 21.94 21.40 4.74
C HIS A 246 20.80 21.57 5.74
N ALA A 247 19.73 20.79 5.62
CA ALA A 247 18.62 20.84 6.57
C ALA A 247 18.97 20.22 7.93
N ASP A 248 19.93 19.30 8.00
CA ASP A 248 20.44 18.73 9.26
C ASP A 248 21.18 19.80 10.08
N GLU A 249 21.92 20.66 9.42
CA GLU A 249 22.58 21.81 10.03
C GLU A 249 21.64 23.00 10.31
N GLY A 250 20.40 22.92 9.83
CA GLY A 250 19.42 24.00 9.93
C GLY A 250 19.53 25.02 8.79
N LEU A 251 19.07 24.63 7.61
CA LEU A 251 19.09 25.45 6.38
C LEU A 251 18.36 26.78 6.58
N ARG A 252 19.09 27.90 6.51
CA ARG A 252 18.54 29.24 6.73
C ARG A 252 17.66 29.71 5.59
N LEU A 253 16.53 30.34 5.95
CA LEU A 253 15.61 30.99 5.03
C LEU A 253 15.72 32.50 5.10
N THR A 254 15.44 33.14 3.98
CA THR A 254 15.26 34.61 3.89
C THR A 254 14.02 35.07 4.66
N ALA A 255 13.84 36.38 4.84
CA ALA A 255 12.62 36.95 5.45
C ALA A 255 11.33 36.57 4.69
N LYS A 256 11.42 36.28 3.39
CA LYS A 256 10.32 35.77 2.55
C LYS A 256 10.19 34.23 2.56
N HIS A 257 10.91 33.55 3.44
CA HIS A 257 10.91 32.09 3.61
C HIS A 257 11.44 31.30 2.41
N TYR A 258 12.29 31.87 1.57
CA TYR A 258 13.02 31.17 0.52
C TYR A 258 14.42 30.78 0.98
N ILE A 259 15.02 29.79 0.32
CA ILE A 259 16.44 29.40 0.55
C ILE A 259 17.34 30.61 0.32
N ALA A 260 18.34 30.76 1.18
CA ALA A 260 19.27 31.85 1.11
C ALA A 260 20.05 31.88 -0.23
N PRO A 261 20.30 33.06 -0.84
CA PRO A 261 20.92 33.17 -2.17
C PRO A 261 22.29 32.47 -2.30
N ALA A 262 23.08 32.40 -1.25
CA ALA A 262 24.35 31.67 -1.26
C ALA A 262 24.16 30.17 -1.53
N LEU A 263 23.19 29.56 -0.87
CA LEU A 263 22.86 28.15 -1.08
C LEU A 263 22.19 27.88 -2.45
N VAL A 264 21.44 28.86 -2.95
CA VAL A 264 20.91 28.81 -4.32
C VAL A 264 22.03 28.74 -5.35
N THR A 265 23.05 29.62 -5.18
CA THR A 265 24.23 29.65 -6.07
C THR A 265 25.01 28.35 -5.98
N GLU A 266 25.26 27.86 -4.75
CA GLU A 266 25.92 26.57 -4.52
C GLU A 266 25.20 25.40 -5.22
N ALA A 267 23.87 25.30 -5.08
CA ALA A 267 23.10 24.26 -5.73
C ALA A 267 23.19 24.34 -7.26
N VAL A 268 23.08 25.56 -7.81
CA VAL A 268 23.17 25.81 -9.27
C VAL A 268 24.51 25.33 -9.82
N ASP A 269 25.61 25.64 -9.12
CA ASP A 269 26.96 25.28 -9.55
C ASP A 269 27.22 23.76 -9.33
N THR A 270 26.79 23.21 -8.20
CA THR A 270 26.98 21.78 -7.87
C THR A 270 26.26 20.86 -8.86
N PHE A 271 25.05 21.21 -9.27
CA PHE A 271 24.22 20.35 -10.13
C PHE A 271 24.21 20.76 -11.62
N GLY A 272 25.02 21.73 -12.00
CA GLY A 272 25.15 22.17 -13.40
C GLY A 272 23.88 22.84 -13.95
N TRP A 273 23.00 23.37 -13.11
CA TRP A 273 21.74 23.98 -13.54
C TRP A 273 21.97 25.32 -14.27
N ARG A 274 23.14 25.92 -14.13
CA ARG A 274 23.50 27.19 -14.81
C ARG A 274 23.36 27.10 -16.33
N ASP A 275 23.74 25.96 -16.90
CA ASP A 275 23.69 25.75 -18.34
C ASP A 275 22.28 25.42 -18.85
N GLN A 276 21.36 25.11 -17.95
CA GLN A 276 20.00 24.64 -18.26
C GLN A 276 18.93 25.72 -18.00
N LEU A 277 19.23 26.72 -17.17
CA LEU A 277 18.32 27.75 -16.76
C LEU A 277 18.74 29.11 -17.36
N VAL A 278 17.76 29.96 -17.64
CA VAL A 278 17.97 31.32 -18.17
C VAL A 278 17.71 32.32 -17.08
N GLY A 279 18.55 33.32 -16.97
CA GLY A 279 18.35 34.45 -16.03
C GLY A 279 19.44 34.56 -14.96
N THR A 280 19.16 35.32 -13.90
CA THR A 280 20.16 35.70 -12.88
C THR A 280 20.39 34.60 -11.82
N LEU A 281 19.56 33.61 -11.71
CA LEU A 281 19.63 32.42 -10.82
C LEU A 281 20.09 32.75 -9.37
N ARG A 282 19.58 33.86 -8.82
CA ARG A 282 19.96 34.32 -7.47
C ARG A 282 18.93 34.01 -6.39
N GLN A 283 17.67 33.77 -6.79
CA GLN A 283 16.58 33.46 -5.87
C GLN A 283 16.12 32.04 -6.12
N GLU A 284 15.59 31.39 -5.07
CA GLU A 284 15.04 30.03 -5.16
C GLU A 284 14.00 29.90 -6.28
N LEU A 285 13.15 30.92 -6.46
CA LEU A 285 12.12 30.94 -7.51
C LEU A 285 12.69 31.03 -8.95
N ASP A 286 13.93 31.52 -9.10
CA ASP A 286 14.60 31.53 -10.40
C ASP A 286 15.14 30.12 -10.76
N VAL A 287 15.21 29.19 -9.77
CA VAL A 287 15.80 27.86 -9.88
C VAL A 287 14.73 26.83 -9.56
N PHE A 288 13.80 26.61 -10.54
CA PHE A 288 12.68 25.74 -10.23
C PHE A 288 13.02 24.29 -9.87
N PRO A 289 14.11 23.64 -10.31
CA PRO A 289 14.46 22.32 -9.78
C PRO A 289 14.71 22.39 -8.27
N LEU A 290 15.36 23.42 -7.74
CA LEU A 290 15.55 23.58 -6.31
C LEU A 290 14.25 23.87 -5.57
N HIS A 291 13.40 24.73 -6.13
CA HIS A 291 12.08 25.04 -5.55
C HIS A 291 11.18 23.80 -5.51
N THR A 292 11.16 23.03 -6.59
CA THR A 292 10.40 21.78 -6.68
C THR A 292 10.94 20.73 -5.69
N LEU A 293 12.28 20.57 -5.62
CA LEU A 293 12.93 19.64 -4.69
C LEU A 293 12.54 19.93 -3.23
N ARG A 294 12.60 21.21 -2.86
CA ARG A 294 12.16 21.63 -1.53
C ARG A 294 10.68 21.32 -1.28
N GLY A 295 9.82 21.64 -2.24
CA GLY A 295 8.39 21.34 -2.17
C GLY A 295 8.14 19.86 -1.94
N MET A 296 8.73 18.99 -2.76
CA MET A 296 8.64 17.52 -2.62
C MET A 296 9.15 17.05 -1.25
N ALA A 297 10.31 17.57 -0.80
CA ALA A 297 10.88 17.18 0.47
C ALA A 297 10.01 17.60 1.67
N GLN A 298 9.25 18.71 1.57
CA GLN A 298 8.37 19.19 2.63
C GLN A 298 7.01 18.48 2.64
N THR A 299 6.37 18.35 1.48
CA THR A 299 4.95 17.94 1.40
C THR A 299 4.81 16.45 1.15
N GLU A 300 5.55 15.89 0.20
CA GLU A 300 5.34 14.53 -0.26
C GLU A 300 6.21 13.51 0.47
N MET A 301 7.48 13.86 0.71
CA MET A 301 8.40 13.01 1.46
C MET A 301 8.29 13.23 2.97
N GLY A 302 7.73 14.36 3.42
CA GLY A 302 7.71 14.74 4.82
C GLY A 302 9.10 14.78 5.47
N ALA A 303 10.17 14.98 4.67
CA ALA A 303 11.54 14.86 5.11
C ALA A 303 12.04 16.10 5.86
N ILE A 304 11.57 17.28 5.47
CA ILE A 304 11.94 18.55 6.09
C ILE A 304 10.70 19.34 6.52
N ARG A 305 10.86 20.15 7.53
CA ARG A 305 9.81 21.07 7.98
C ARG A 305 10.38 22.44 8.30
N ARG A 306 9.54 23.47 8.19
CA ARG A 306 9.93 24.81 8.61
C ARG A 306 9.92 24.92 10.14
N SER A 307 10.99 25.47 10.69
CA SER A 307 11.13 25.82 12.09
C SER A 307 11.62 27.27 12.17
N ARG A 308 10.70 28.20 12.47
CA ARG A 308 10.96 29.65 12.46
C ARG A 308 11.54 30.11 11.11
N THR A 309 12.82 30.45 11.06
CA THR A 309 13.55 30.96 9.90
C THR A 309 14.46 29.92 9.25
N SER A 310 14.28 28.65 9.56
CA SER A 310 15.11 27.57 9.01
C SER A 310 14.25 26.39 8.56
N LEU A 311 14.79 25.58 7.65
CA LEU A 311 14.32 24.22 7.39
C LEU A 311 15.15 23.26 8.22
N VAL A 312 14.49 22.30 8.84
CA VAL A 312 15.11 21.26 9.68
C VAL A 312 14.57 19.88 9.31
N LEU A 313 15.36 18.85 9.57
CA LEU A 313 14.93 17.47 9.32
C LEU A 313 13.77 17.07 10.25
N THR A 314 12.89 16.26 9.71
CA THR A 314 11.93 15.46 10.47
C THR A 314 12.53 14.10 10.84
N LYS A 315 11.76 13.20 11.47
CA LYS A 315 12.18 11.81 11.69
C LYS A 315 12.44 11.08 10.36
N ALA A 316 11.57 11.28 9.35
CA ALA A 316 11.75 10.72 8.01
C ALA A 316 13.01 11.28 7.33
N GLY A 317 13.26 12.60 7.42
CA GLY A 317 14.46 13.20 6.88
C GLY A 317 15.76 12.67 7.50
N LYS A 318 15.78 12.44 8.81
CA LYS A 318 16.93 11.82 9.49
C LYS A 318 17.19 10.40 9.00
N LEU A 319 16.14 9.60 8.84
CA LEU A 319 16.26 8.27 8.25
C LEU A 319 16.87 8.34 6.84
N MET A 320 16.34 9.21 5.97
CA MET A 320 16.83 9.38 4.60
C MET A 320 18.28 9.92 4.53
N THR A 321 18.78 10.58 5.58
CA THR A 321 20.17 11.03 5.64
C THR A 321 21.12 9.87 5.93
N THR A 322 20.73 8.95 6.80
CA THR A 322 21.58 7.84 7.25
C THR A 322 21.38 6.56 6.43
N ASP A 323 20.24 6.38 5.78
CA ASP A 323 19.89 5.20 5.00
C ASP A 323 19.65 5.58 3.52
N ALA A 324 20.55 5.13 2.65
CA ALA A 324 20.49 5.36 1.21
C ALA A 324 19.28 4.68 0.56
N ALA A 325 18.90 3.48 1.03
CA ALA A 325 17.74 2.76 0.50
C ALA A 325 16.43 3.49 0.88
N ALA A 326 16.30 3.94 2.13
CA ALA A 326 15.16 4.76 2.54
C ALA A 326 15.07 6.06 1.73
N ARG A 327 16.20 6.74 1.50
CA ARG A 327 16.25 7.93 0.64
C ARG A 327 15.77 7.63 -0.77
N TRP A 328 16.22 6.51 -1.35
CA TRP A 328 15.82 6.09 -2.67
C TRP A 328 14.31 5.81 -2.75
N HIS A 329 13.79 4.93 -1.90
CA HIS A 329 12.40 4.52 -1.96
C HIS A 329 11.42 5.67 -1.69
N ILE A 330 11.67 6.48 -0.67
CA ILE A 330 10.81 7.63 -0.35
C ILE A 330 10.92 8.70 -1.44
N GLY A 331 12.14 8.98 -1.91
CA GLY A 331 12.39 10.00 -2.92
C GLY A 331 11.80 9.64 -4.28
N THR A 332 11.92 8.39 -4.71
CA THR A 332 11.36 7.94 -6.00
C THR A 332 9.83 7.83 -5.96
N ALA A 333 9.23 7.40 -4.84
CA ALA A 333 7.78 7.37 -4.69
C ALA A 333 7.14 8.76 -4.87
N ALA A 334 7.86 9.83 -4.50
CA ALA A 334 7.44 11.20 -4.68
C ALA A 334 7.35 11.65 -6.15
N LEU A 335 7.87 10.89 -7.11
CA LEU A 335 7.68 11.16 -8.55
C LEU A 335 6.20 11.08 -8.94
N ILE A 336 5.50 10.08 -8.44
CA ILE A 336 4.06 9.91 -8.66
C ILE A 336 3.28 10.75 -7.63
N GLY A 337 3.75 10.78 -6.39
CA GLY A 337 3.16 11.52 -5.27
C GLY A 337 2.19 10.69 -4.43
N PRO A 338 1.70 11.28 -3.34
CA PRO A 338 0.77 10.62 -2.44
C PRO A 338 -0.58 10.40 -3.13
N ASP A 339 -1.24 9.35 -2.71
CA ASP A 339 -2.62 9.01 -3.05
C ASP A 339 -3.19 8.34 -1.80
N ASP A 340 -4.32 8.82 -1.32
CA ASP A 340 -5.00 8.24 -0.16
C ASP A 340 -5.72 6.92 -0.49
N GLY A 341 -5.79 6.57 -1.78
CA GLY A 341 -6.43 5.34 -2.26
C GLY A 341 -7.96 5.33 -2.15
N LEU A 342 -8.55 6.39 -1.60
CA LEU A 342 -9.99 6.47 -1.38
C LEU A 342 -10.73 6.91 -2.64
N GLN A 343 -10.11 7.77 -3.46
CA GLN A 343 -10.68 8.20 -4.73
C GLN A 343 -9.58 8.26 -5.81
N PRO A 344 -9.96 8.06 -7.10
CA PRO A 344 -9.02 8.23 -8.20
C PRO A 344 -8.47 9.68 -8.22
N ASP A 345 -7.14 9.83 -8.09
CA ASP A 345 -6.46 11.12 -8.23
C ASP A 345 -5.95 11.26 -9.67
N PHE A 346 -6.46 12.26 -10.38
CA PHE A 346 -6.10 12.55 -11.77
C PHE A 346 -4.60 12.80 -11.92
N SER A 347 -4.03 13.60 -11.04
CA SER A 347 -2.61 13.96 -11.10
C SER A 347 -1.71 12.74 -10.94
N VAL A 348 -2.07 11.85 -10.02
CA VAL A 348 -1.39 10.55 -9.80
C VAL A 348 -1.55 9.67 -11.03
N ALA A 349 -2.77 9.56 -11.59
CA ALA A 349 -3.05 8.75 -12.76
C ALA A 349 -2.24 9.21 -13.99
N VAL A 350 -2.16 10.52 -14.25
CA VAL A 350 -1.39 11.09 -15.37
C VAL A 350 0.11 10.84 -15.18
N ARG A 351 0.66 11.07 -13.98
CA ARG A 351 2.08 10.87 -13.72
C ARG A 351 2.48 9.40 -13.81
N GLU A 352 1.64 8.49 -13.29
CA GLU A 352 1.82 7.05 -13.44
C GLU A 352 1.82 6.64 -14.92
N ALA A 353 0.79 7.04 -15.67
CA ALA A 353 0.67 6.73 -17.10
C ALA A 353 1.84 7.31 -17.93
N ALA A 354 2.32 8.53 -17.59
CA ALA A 354 3.48 9.13 -18.25
C ALA A 354 4.75 8.28 -18.04
N LEU A 355 5.01 7.82 -16.82
CA LEU A 355 6.14 6.92 -16.56
C LEU A 355 6.02 5.59 -17.30
N LEU A 356 4.80 5.01 -17.38
CA LEU A 356 4.55 3.79 -18.16
C LEU A 356 4.88 4.00 -19.65
N VAL A 357 4.42 5.10 -20.24
CA VAL A 357 4.69 5.41 -21.65
C VAL A 357 6.18 5.61 -21.91
N ILE A 358 6.86 6.42 -21.08
CA ILE A 358 8.30 6.71 -21.25
C ILE A 358 9.16 5.45 -21.07
N LEU A 359 8.82 4.59 -20.11
CA LEU A 359 9.56 3.34 -19.88
C LEU A 359 9.36 2.29 -20.98
N THR A 360 8.21 2.34 -21.67
CA THR A 360 7.88 1.39 -22.74
C THR A 360 8.36 1.90 -24.09
N ASN A 361 8.15 3.17 -24.42
CA ASN A 361 8.42 3.75 -25.73
C ASN A 361 9.80 4.43 -25.82
N GLY A 362 10.46 4.66 -24.67
CA GLY A 362 11.69 5.45 -24.60
C GLY A 362 11.43 6.96 -24.63
N PRO A 363 12.44 7.77 -25.01
CA PRO A 363 12.32 9.22 -25.07
C PRO A 363 11.15 9.67 -25.95
N THR A 364 10.18 10.38 -25.36
CA THR A 364 8.94 10.76 -26.04
C THR A 364 8.78 12.29 -26.04
N GLY A 365 8.43 12.85 -27.21
CA GLY A 365 8.18 14.28 -27.35
C GLY A 365 7.01 14.74 -26.50
N TYR A 366 7.09 15.98 -26.00
CA TYR A 366 6.13 16.50 -25.03
C TYR A 366 4.69 16.58 -25.58
N ASP A 367 4.52 16.99 -26.84
CA ASP A 367 3.20 17.07 -27.48
C ASP A 367 2.65 15.68 -27.80
N GLU A 368 3.50 14.74 -28.21
CA GLU A 368 3.11 13.35 -28.44
C GLU A 368 2.68 12.69 -27.12
N LEU A 369 3.45 12.86 -26.05
CA LEU A 369 3.12 12.35 -24.72
C LEU A 369 1.79 12.94 -24.22
N THR A 370 1.60 14.26 -24.40
CA THR A 370 0.33 14.93 -24.06
C THR A 370 -0.84 14.30 -24.82
N ARG A 371 -0.70 14.06 -26.11
CA ARG A 371 -1.74 13.43 -26.94
C ARG A 371 -2.05 12.00 -26.46
N LEU A 372 -1.02 11.15 -26.32
CA LEU A 372 -1.18 9.76 -25.86
C LEU A 372 -1.88 9.69 -24.50
N LEU A 373 -1.47 10.51 -23.55
CA LEU A 373 -2.08 10.54 -22.22
C LEU A 373 -3.50 11.09 -22.23
N THR A 374 -3.79 12.09 -23.09
CA THR A 374 -5.15 12.61 -23.25
C THR A 374 -6.07 11.51 -23.78
N ASP A 375 -5.62 10.73 -24.77
CA ASP A 375 -6.38 9.62 -25.34
C ASP A 375 -6.64 8.53 -24.27
N ILE A 376 -5.61 8.12 -23.52
CA ILE A 376 -5.71 7.14 -22.42
C ILE A 376 -6.76 7.60 -21.40
N HIS A 377 -6.61 8.81 -20.88
CA HIS A 377 -7.48 9.30 -19.79
C HIS A 377 -8.89 9.63 -20.27
N SER A 378 -9.07 10.00 -21.54
CA SER A 378 -10.39 10.16 -22.15
C SER A 378 -11.16 8.83 -22.18
N VAL A 379 -10.50 7.73 -22.55
CA VAL A 379 -11.10 6.38 -22.54
C VAL A 379 -11.42 5.93 -21.11
N GLU A 380 -10.63 6.34 -20.12
CA GLU A 380 -10.86 6.05 -18.70
C GLU A 380 -12.00 6.90 -18.07
N GLY A 381 -12.63 7.78 -18.84
CA GLY A 381 -13.75 8.58 -18.37
C GLY A 381 -13.36 9.84 -17.60
N TRP A 382 -12.12 10.34 -17.74
CA TRP A 382 -11.76 11.64 -17.19
C TRP A 382 -12.30 12.78 -18.05
N ALA A 383 -12.87 13.81 -17.40
CA ALA A 383 -13.41 14.99 -18.04
C ALA A 383 -12.45 16.20 -17.98
N ALA A 384 -12.83 17.29 -18.62
CA ALA A 384 -12.14 18.57 -18.52
C ALA A 384 -11.96 18.99 -17.04
N GLY A 385 -10.75 19.38 -16.69
CA GLY A 385 -10.39 19.74 -15.32
C GLY A 385 -9.99 18.56 -14.42
N GLY A 386 -9.88 17.31 -14.96
CA GLY A 386 -9.43 16.15 -14.22
C GLY A 386 -10.49 15.56 -13.26
N ALA A 387 -11.78 15.90 -13.43
CA ALA A 387 -12.87 15.29 -12.67
C ALA A 387 -13.35 13.99 -13.34
N PRO A 388 -13.81 12.95 -12.58
CA PRO A 388 -14.48 11.79 -13.15
C PRO A 388 -15.74 12.20 -13.91
N ALA A 389 -15.95 11.66 -15.12
CA ALA A 389 -17.14 11.93 -15.91
C ALA A 389 -18.35 11.28 -15.19
N GLY A 390 -19.16 12.05 -14.52
CA GLY A 390 -20.35 11.58 -13.78
C GLY A 390 -20.60 12.31 -12.47
N THR A 391 -19.63 13.02 -11.91
CA THR A 391 -19.78 13.78 -10.66
C THR A 391 -20.12 15.25 -10.84
N GLY A 392 -20.28 15.74 -12.06
CA GLY A 392 -20.41 17.16 -12.38
C GLY A 392 -21.77 17.57 -12.89
N GLN A 393 -22.27 18.63 -12.31
CA GLN A 393 -23.36 19.49 -12.79
C GLN A 393 -23.32 19.64 -14.31
N HIS A 394 -24.46 19.49 -14.96
CA HIS A 394 -24.68 19.80 -16.37
C HIS A 394 -24.27 21.25 -16.68
N SER A 395 -23.00 21.46 -16.98
CA SER A 395 -22.58 22.71 -17.62
C SER A 395 -22.94 22.61 -19.12
N THR A 396 -23.90 23.38 -19.54
CA THR A 396 -24.36 23.53 -20.92
C THR A 396 -23.36 24.31 -21.81
N GLY A 397 -22.05 24.04 -21.65
CA GLY A 397 -21.01 24.64 -22.48
C GLY A 397 -20.68 23.73 -23.66
N THR A 398 -21.06 24.17 -24.87
CA THR A 398 -20.78 23.53 -26.16
C THR A 398 -19.33 23.72 -26.66
N GLY A 399 -18.32 23.76 -25.79
CA GLY A 399 -16.90 23.75 -26.18
C GLY A 399 -16.32 22.34 -26.24
N PRO A 400 -15.30 22.06 -27.07
CA PRO A 400 -14.75 20.73 -27.21
C PRO A 400 -14.14 20.27 -25.87
N ARG A 401 -14.74 19.24 -25.25
CA ARG A 401 -14.33 18.62 -23.97
C ARG A 401 -12.86 18.17 -23.94
N SER A 402 -12.28 17.94 -25.12
CA SER A 402 -10.88 17.49 -25.29
C SER A 402 -9.82 18.56 -24.98
N THR A 403 -10.10 19.84 -25.20
CA THR A 403 -9.10 20.90 -24.95
C THR A 403 -8.82 21.13 -23.47
N GLY A 404 -9.83 20.98 -22.62
CA GLY A 404 -9.67 21.10 -21.16
C GLY A 404 -8.87 19.95 -20.56
N LEU A 405 -9.13 18.70 -20.99
CA LEU A 405 -8.40 17.52 -20.52
C LEU A 405 -6.93 17.57 -20.97
N ALA A 406 -6.66 17.91 -22.25
CA ALA A 406 -5.28 18.05 -22.75
C ALA A 406 -4.50 19.12 -21.98
N SER A 407 -5.15 20.24 -21.58
CA SER A 407 -4.52 21.26 -20.74
C SER A 407 -4.19 20.74 -19.34
N ALA A 408 -5.09 19.99 -18.71
CA ALA A 408 -4.86 19.38 -17.41
C ALA A 408 -3.72 18.34 -17.48
N VAL A 409 -3.74 17.46 -18.47
CA VAL A 409 -2.64 16.49 -18.73
C VAL A 409 -1.31 17.22 -18.90
N ARG A 410 -1.28 18.30 -19.69
CA ARG A 410 -0.07 19.10 -19.92
C ARG A 410 0.48 19.69 -18.62
N THR A 411 -0.39 20.16 -17.73
CA THR A 411 0.01 20.71 -16.42
C THR A 411 0.68 19.62 -15.57
N GLU A 412 0.11 18.41 -15.54
CA GLU A 412 0.70 17.32 -14.76
C GLU A 412 2.02 16.81 -15.37
N LEU A 413 2.15 16.83 -16.69
CA LEU A 413 3.42 16.52 -17.35
C LEU A 413 4.52 17.55 -17.02
N TYR A 414 4.17 18.85 -16.90
CA TYR A 414 5.13 19.85 -16.41
C TYR A 414 5.54 19.56 -14.99
N THR A 415 4.59 19.20 -14.12
CA THR A 415 4.87 18.82 -12.73
C THR A 415 5.81 17.61 -12.67
N LEU A 416 5.53 16.55 -13.43
CA LEU A 416 6.40 15.37 -13.48
C LEU A 416 7.80 15.71 -14.00
N ARG A 417 7.91 16.49 -15.08
CA ARG A 417 9.21 16.96 -15.61
C ARG A 417 10.02 17.68 -14.54
N HIS A 418 9.38 18.60 -13.80
CA HIS A 418 10.08 19.35 -12.74
C HIS A 418 10.53 18.44 -11.61
N ARG A 419 9.74 17.41 -11.23
CA ARG A 419 10.14 16.41 -10.23
C ARG A 419 11.34 15.58 -10.69
N LEU A 420 11.29 15.08 -11.93
CA LEU A 420 12.40 14.34 -12.53
C LEU A 420 13.67 15.20 -12.59
N TRP A 421 13.54 16.46 -12.95
CA TRP A 421 14.66 17.40 -13.00
C TRP A 421 15.21 17.72 -11.61
N ALA A 422 14.34 18.00 -10.64
CA ALA A 422 14.71 18.27 -9.26
C ALA A 422 15.52 17.12 -8.63
N LEU A 423 15.22 15.87 -9.00
CA LEU A 423 15.93 14.67 -8.54
C LEU A 423 17.11 14.28 -9.45
N HIS A 424 17.45 15.09 -10.46
CA HIS A 424 18.54 14.85 -11.42
C HIS A 424 18.39 13.55 -12.22
N LEU A 425 17.17 13.25 -12.65
CA LEU A 425 16.80 12.00 -13.32
C LEU A 425 16.59 12.16 -14.84
N LEU A 426 16.69 13.39 -15.37
CA LEU A 426 16.59 13.69 -16.80
C LEU A 426 17.97 13.83 -17.45
N GLY A 427 18.05 13.46 -18.73
CA GLY A 427 19.19 13.76 -19.58
C GLY A 427 19.40 15.28 -19.76
N THR A 428 20.58 15.67 -20.21
CA THR A 428 21.06 17.07 -20.27
C THR A 428 20.47 17.90 -21.43
N GLU A 429 19.42 17.46 -22.09
CA GLU A 429 18.82 18.21 -23.21
C GLU A 429 18.18 19.51 -22.73
N ARG A 430 18.64 20.63 -23.29
CA ARG A 430 18.42 22.01 -22.85
C ARG A 430 17.08 22.63 -23.22
N SER A 431 16.28 21.98 -24.07
CA SER A 431 15.04 22.58 -24.59
C SER A 431 13.81 22.03 -23.88
N PHE A 432 12.84 22.91 -23.59
CA PHE A 432 11.51 22.52 -23.13
C PHE A 432 10.73 21.71 -24.20
N SER A 433 11.13 21.83 -25.47
CA SER A 433 10.58 21.01 -26.58
C SER A 433 11.30 19.68 -26.78
N ALA A 434 12.41 19.44 -26.05
CA ALA A 434 13.13 18.17 -26.16
C ALA A 434 12.29 17.01 -25.58
N PRO A 435 12.44 15.79 -26.13
CA PRO A 435 11.80 14.62 -25.59
C PRO A 435 12.13 14.42 -24.11
N LEU A 436 11.17 13.91 -23.32
CA LEU A 436 11.44 13.47 -21.97
C LEU A 436 12.32 12.19 -22.03
N ALA A 437 13.60 12.38 -21.84
CA ALA A 437 14.61 11.29 -21.83
C ALA A 437 15.10 11.08 -20.40
N LEU A 438 14.84 9.91 -19.84
CA LEU A 438 15.36 9.52 -18.53
C LEU A 438 16.83 9.13 -18.64
N THR A 439 17.62 9.50 -17.63
CA THR A 439 18.96 8.90 -17.42
C THR A 439 18.80 7.42 -17.03
N GLU A 440 19.88 6.65 -16.98
CA GLU A 440 19.85 5.27 -16.45
C GLU A 440 19.31 5.25 -15.02
N THR A 441 19.80 6.15 -14.16
CA THR A 441 19.25 6.36 -12.81
C THR A 441 17.77 6.78 -12.84
N GLY A 442 17.37 7.58 -13.83
CA GLY A 442 15.98 8.00 -14.03
C GLY A 442 15.07 6.83 -14.40
N VAL A 443 15.53 5.90 -15.21
CA VAL A 443 14.81 4.65 -15.53
C VAL A 443 14.64 3.80 -14.28
N ALA A 444 15.71 3.60 -13.50
CA ALA A 444 15.64 2.87 -12.23
C ALA A 444 14.70 3.54 -11.23
N ALA A 445 14.72 4.88 -11.13
CA ALA A 445 13.84 5.65 -10.27
C ALA A 445 12.36 5.56 -10.68
N ALA A 446 12.08 5.60 -11.99
CA ALA A 446 10.72 5.45 -12.51
C ALA A 446 10.16 4.05 -12.23
N LEU A 447 10.97 2.99 -12.41
CA LEU A 447 10.58 1.61 -12.03
C LEU A 447 10.35 1.49 -10.52
N SER A 448 11.24 2.07 -9.70
CA SER A 448 11.07 2.09 -8.24
C SER A 448 9.79 2.82 -7.81
N ALA A 449 9.44 3.93 -8.45
CA ALA A 449 8.20 4.66 -8.19
C ALA A 449 6.94 3.85 -8.53
N LEU A 450 6.96 3.17 -9.69
CA LEU A 450 5.86 2.28 -10.11
C LEU A 450 5.76 1.05 -9.22
N LEU A 451 6.89 0.46 -8.82
CA LEU A 451 6.92 -0.67 -7.88
C LEU A 451 6.34 -0.27 -6.52
N ALA A 452 6.76 0.86 -5.96
CA ALA A 452 6.20 1.37 -4.70
C ALA A 452 4.68 1.57 -4.80
N ARG A 453 4.19 1.99 -5.97
CA ARG A 453 2.76 2.12 -6.25
C ARG A 453 2.05 0.77 -6.33
N ALA A 454 2.65 -0.20 -7.03
CA ALA A 454 2.10 -1.54 -7.20
C ALA A 454 2.02 -2.33 -5.89
N LEU A 455 3.00 -2.14 -4.99
CA LEU A 455 3.08 -2.84 -3.72
C LEU A 455 2.20 -2.23 -2.60
N ARG A 456 1.51 -1.11 -2.84
CA ARG A 456 0.61 -0.54 -1.83
C ARG A 456 -0.47 -1.52 -1.41
N PRO A 457 -0.80 -1.57 -0.12
CA PRO A 457 -1.92 -2.36 0.35
C PRO A 457 -3.22 -1.87 -0.30
N ARG A 458 -4.09 -2.80 -0.67
CA ARG A 458 -5.41 -2.51 -1.23
C ARG A 458 -6.42 -2.45 -0.11
N HIS A 459 -7.23 -1.40 -0.10
CA HIS A 459 -8.29 -1.24 0.89
C HIS A 459 -9.65 -1.15 0.18
N HIS A 460 -10.70 -1.63 0.83
CA HIS A 460 -12.04 -1.33 0.36
C HIS A 460 -12.20 0.19 0.33
N LEU A 461 -12.68 0.71 -0.80
CA LEU A 461 -13.27 2.03 -0.80
C LEU A 461 -14.38 1.97 0.24
N GLY A 462 -14.24 2.73 1.32
CA GLY A 462 -15.29 2.82 2.31
C GLY A 462 -16.56 3.22 1.58
N LEU A 463 -17.52 2.32 1.56
CA LEU A 463 -18.88 2.68 1.27
C LEU A 463 -19.33 3.50 2.48
N GLY A 464 -19.01 4.81 2.43
CA GLY A 464 -19.60 5.79 3.34
C GLY A 464 -21.03 6.08 2.94
#